data_af1c41a54acf4486f5eef44cc96ab785
#
_entry.id   af1c41a54acf4486f5eef44cc96ab785
#
_cell.length_a   1.000
_cell.length_b   1.000
_cell.length_c   1.000
_cell.angle_alpha   90.00
_cell.angle_beta   90.00
_cell.angle_gamma   90.00
#
_symmetry.space_group_name_H-M   'P 1'
#
loop_
_entity.id
_entity.type
_entity.pdbx_description
1 polymer ?
#
loop_
_entity_poly.entity_id
_entity_poly.type
_entity_poly.pdbx_seq_one_letter_code
_entity_poly.pdbx_strand_id
1 'polypeptide(L)'
;MTTPAESGVLLELARSLRDFAPGPTLRWIAFTLEEPPYYWTPLMGSRVHARKCRSRAEPIPCMISLEMVGDYSDMPGSQWYPIPFMRRFYPDCGNFIALVGNLRSRRMVRRIAGCMSEARAIPVEWAAFPLLPGASLSDNWSFWKEGYPALMITDTAFLRNPHYHAAPDLPETLDYERMAALVIVLDRVIRILWGGGPKCNLVGQ
;
A
#
# COMPACT_ATOMS: atom_id res chain seq x y z
N MET A 1 -11.88 1.78 -10.52
CA MET A 1 -11.84 0.30 -10.56
C MET A 1 -10.54 -0.12 -9.92
N THR A 2 -10.58 -0.99 -8.92
CA THR A 2 -9.36 -1.65 -8.44
C THR A 2 -8.76 -2.36 -9.63
N THR A 3 -7.50 -2.09 -9.97
CA THR A 3 -6.89 -2.72 -11.14
C THR A 3 -6.74 -4.23 -10.93
N PRO A 4 -6.60 -5.03 -11.99
CA PRO A 4 -6.40 -6.47 -11.85
C PRO A 4 -5.21 -6.85 -10.96
N ALA A 5 -4.16 -6.03 -10.94
CA ALA A 5 -2.94 -6.25 -10.15
C ALA A 5 -3.23 -6.26 -8.63
N GLU A 6 -3.85 -5.20 -8.09
CA GLU A 6 -4.17 -5.12 -6.65
C GLU A 6 -5.16 -6.20 -6.24
N SER A 7 -6.18 -6.44 -7.10
CA SER A 7 -7.16 -7.49 -6.85
C SER A 7 -6.51 -8.87 -6.79
N GLY A 8 -5.55 -9.15 -7.68
CA GLY A 8 -4.77 -10.38 -7.68
C GLY A 8 -3.97 -10.56 -6.39
N VAL A 9 -3.21 -9.54 -6.00
CA VAL A 9 -2.43 -9.57 -4.74
C VAL A 9 -3.34 -9.73 -3.53
N LEU A 10 -4.48 -9.01 -3.48
CA LEU A 10 -5.46 -9.11 -2.40
C LEU A 10 -6.03 -10.52 -2.26
N LEU A 11 -6.43 -11.14 -3.37
CA LEU A 11 -6.99 -12.49 -3.40
C LEU A 11 -5.96 -13.55 -3.00
N GLU A 12 -4.71 -13.44 -3.47
CA GLU A 12 -3.63 -14.37 -3.10
C GLU A 12 -3.28 -14.25 -1.61
N LEU A 13 -3.26 -13.05 -1.05
CA LEU A 13 -3.09 -12.85 0.39
C LEU A 13 -4.25 -13.47 1.19
N ALA A 14 -5.49 -13.24 0.76
CA ALA A 14 -6.66 -13.84 1.41
C ALA A 14 -6.61 -15.37 1.37
N ARG A 15 -6.15 -15.95 0.25
CA ARG A 15 -5.98 -17.40 0.07
C ARG A 15 -4.87 -17.95 0.96
N SER A 16 -3.72 -17.29 1.00
CA SER A 16 -2.55 -17.69 1.78
C SER A 16 -2.83 -17.64 3.29
N LEU A 17 -3.64 -16.68 3.73
CA LEU A 17 -3.96 -16.43 5.14
C LEU A 17 -5.30 -17.02 5.60
N ARG A 18 -5.97 -17.84 4.77
CA ARG A 18 -7.30 -18.38 5.07
C ARG A 18 -7.37 -19.17 6.38
N ASP A 19 -6.31 -19.91 6.71
CA ASP A 19 -6.22 -20.74 7.91
C ASP A 19 -5.45 -20.02 9.05
N PHE A 20 -5.07 -18.75 8.84
CA PHE A 20 -4.39 -17.94 9.83
C PHE A 20 -5.39 -17.32 10.79
N ALA A 21 -5.21 -17.56 12.08
CA ALA A 21 -6.04 -17.01 13.16
C ALA A 21 -5.28 -15.89 13.89
N PRO A 22 -5.35 -14.63 13.40
CA PRO A 22 -4.73 -13.49 14.07
C PRO A 22 -5.51 -13.09 15.31
N GLY A 23 -4.86 -12.35 16.23
CA GLY A 23 -5.54 -11.75 17.36
C GLY A 23 -6.69 -10.81 16.95
N PRO A 24 -6.44 -9.79 16.09
CA PRO A 24 -7.49 -8.97 15.51
C PRO A 24 -8.09 -9.62 14.25
N THR A 25 -9.33 -9.25 13.93
CA THR A 25 -9.98 -9.65 12.68
C THR A 25 -9.26 -9.04 11.47
N LEU A 26 -8.91 -9.85 10.47
CA LEU A 26 -8.49 -9.40 9.16
C LEU A 26 -9.72 -9.25 8.25
N ARG A 27 -9.79 -8.14 7.53
CA ARG A 27 -10.84 -7.88 6.52
C ARG A 27 -10.20 -7.63 5.17
N TRP A 28 -10.61 -8.40 4.19
CA TRP A 28 -10.23 -8.26 2.79
C TRP A 28 -11.36 -7.53 2.08
N ILE A 29 -11.10 -6.36 1.51
CA ILE A 29 -12.14 -5.50 0.95
C ILE A 29 -11.67 -4.94 -0.38
N ALA A 30 -12.43 -5.18 -1.44
CA ALA A 30 -12.31 -4.47 -2.70
C ALA A 30 -13.37 -3.35 -2.71
N PHE A 31 -12.92 -2.11 -2.71
CA PHE A 31 -13.81 -0.95 -2.73
C PHE A 31 -14.20 -0.59 -4.16
N THR A 32 -15.37 0.02 -4.29
CA THR A 32 -15.90 0.55 -5.54
C THR A 32 -15.83 2.07 -5.55
N LEU A 33 -15.94 2.68 -6.74
CA LEU A 33 -16.04 4.13 -6.92
C LEU A 33 -14.83 4.89 -6.34
N GLU A 34 -13.63 4.35 -6.51
CA GLU A 34 -12.40 5.00 -6.09
C GLU A 34 -11.96 6.06 -7.11
N GLU A 35 -12.22 5.84 -8.39
CA GLU A 35 -11.83 6.68 -9.52
C GLU A 35 -12.74 7.92 -9.74
N PRO A 36 -12.27 8.95 -10.46
CA PRO A 36 -13.15 10.04 -10.91
C PRO A 36 -14.39 9.53 -11.66
N PRO A 37 -15.55 10.17 -11.49
CA PRO A 37 -15.81 11.42 -10.77
C PRO A 37 -16.07 11.25 -9.26
N TYR A 38 -15.99 10.04 -8.73
CA TYR A 38 -16.34 9.73 -7.35
C TYR A 38 -15.20 9.95 -6.35
N TYR A 39 -13.98 10.04 -6.86
CA TYR A 39 -12.78 10.28 -6.07
C TYR A 39 -12.93 11.50 -5.14
N TRP A 40 -12.49 11.35 -3.89
CA TRP A 40 -12.66 12.33 -2.80
C TRP A 40 -14.12 12.73 -2.47
N THR A 41 -15.10 12.08 -3.03
CA THR A 41 -16.51 12.35 -2.70
C THR A 41 -16.99 11.49 -1.53
N PRO A 42 -18.15 11.84 -0.93
CA PRO A 42 -18.81 10.98 0.06
C PRO A 42 -19.29 9.62 -0.49
N LEU A 43 -19.29 9.44 -1.81
CA LEU A 43 -19.81 8.25 -2.50
C LEU A 43 -18.74 7.17 -2.73
N MET A 44 -17.44 7.47 -2.54
CA MET A 44 -16.42 6.42 -2.58
C MET A 44 -16.79 5.26 -1.64
N GLY A 45 -16.67 4.02 -2.12
CA GLY A 45 -16.99 2.83 -1.33
C GLY A 45 -16.21 2.78 -0.01
N SER A 46 -14.92 3.11 -0.04
CA SER A 46 -14.09 3.23 1.15
C SER A 46 -14.56 4.33 2.10
N ARG A 47 -15.06 5.44 1.56
CA ARG A 47 -15.59 6.56 2.37
C ARG A 47 -16.86 6.17 3.12
N VAL A 48 -17.77 5.49 2.43
CA VAL A 48 -18.99 4.93 3.03
C VAL A 48 -18.63 3.90 4.12
N HIS A 49 -17.71 3.01 3.81
CA HIS A 49 -17.26 1.97 4.75
C HIS A 49 -16.59 2.57 6.00
N ALA A 50 -15.63 3.47 5.84
CA ALA A 50 -14.91 4.08 6.95
C ALA A 50 -15.85 4.84 7.89
N ARG A 51 -16.82 5.60 7.35
CA ARG A 51 -17.88 6.27 8.13
C ARG A 51 -18.72 5.28 8.93
N LYS A 52 -19.12 4.17 8.31
CA LYS A 52 -19.91 3.12 8.96
C LYS A 52 -19.11 2.47 10.09
N CYS A 53 -17.83 2.18 9.91
CA CYS A 53 -16.96 1.71 10.97
C CYS A 53 -16.87 2.73 12.12
N ARG A 54 -16.71 4.01 11.78
CA ARG A 54 -16.63 5.09 12.78
C ARG A 54 -17.90 5.25 13.58
N SER A 55 -19.08 5.21 12.94
CA SER A 55 -20.38 5.31 13.62
C SER A 55 -20.66 4.15 14.58
N ARG A 56 -20.01 3.01 14.35
CA ARG A 56 -20.08 1.83 15.22
C ARG A 56 -18.96 1.74 16.26
N ALA A 57 -18.10 2.76 16.32
CA ALA A 57 -16.90 2.77 17.15
C ALA A 57 -16.02 1.53 16.95
N GLU A 58 -15.98 0.96 15.75
CA GLU A 58 -15.16 -0.21 15.46
C GLU A 58 -13.67 0.14 15.61
N PRO A 59 -12.88 -0.63 16.38
CA PRO A 59 -11.45 -0.42 16.49
C PRO A 59 -10.74 -0.91 15.23
N ILE A 60 -10.18 -0.01 14.44
CA ILE A 60 -9.35 -0.34 13.28
C ILE A 60 -7.92 0.09 13.61
N PRO A 61 -7.03 -0.83 14.01
CA PRO A 61 -5.66 -0.51 14.38
C PRO A 61 -4.80 -0.12 13.17
N CYS A 62 -5.13 -0.63 11.98
CA CYS A 62 -4.45 -0.32 10.73
C CYS A 62 -5.34 -0.66 9.54
N MET A 63 -5.37 0.23 8.55
CA MET A 63 -5.86 -0.05 7.19
C MET A 63 -4.68 0.02 6.23
N ILE A 64 -4.60 -0.93 5.31
CA ILE A 64 -3.59 -0.97 4.24
C ILE A 64 -4.32 -0.93 2.91
N SER A 65 -4.06 0.07 2.11
CA SER A 65 -4.48 0.16 0.72
C SER A 65 -3.38 -0.40 -0.18
N LEU A 66 -3.74 -1.21 -1.15
CA LEU A 66 -2.87 -1.58 -2.27
C LEU A 66 -3.25 -0.69 -3.45
N GLU A 67 -2.28 -0.03 -4.03
CA GLU A 67 -2.48 0.93 -5.12
C GLU A 67 -1.35 0.84 -6.12
N MET A 68 -1.62 0.29 -7.31
CA MET A 68 -0.58 0.00 -8.29
C MET A 68 0.60 -0.74 -7.67
N VAL A 69 0.73 -2.01 -7.94
CA VAL A 69 1.75 -2.88 -7.29
C VAL A 69 2.47 -3.78 -8.28
N GLY A 70 2.38 -3.47 -9.58
CA GLY A 70 2.86 -4.35 -10.64
C GLY A 70 3.88 -3.75 -11.59
N ASP A 71 4.19 -2.46 -11.50
CA ASP A 71 5.15 -1.83 -12.41
C ASP A 71 6.52 -1.64 -11.74
N TYR A 72 7.56 -2.23 -12.32
CA TYR A 72 8.92 -2.18 -11.80
C TYR A 72 9.94 -2.02 -12.93
N SER A 73 11.02 -1.27 -12.64
CA SER A 73 12.11 -1.07 -13.59
C SER A 73 13.44 -0.92 -12.87
N ASP A 74 14.45 -1.67 -13.28
CA ASP A 74 15.83 -1.53 -12.80
C ASP A 74 16.63 -0.48 -13.57
N MET A 75 16.02 0.20 -14.53
CA MET A 75 16.70 1.23 -15.33
C MET A 75 16.91 2.49 -14.49
N PRO A 76 18.14 3.08 -14.52
CA PRO A 76 18.39 4.37 -13.92
C PRO A 76 17.47 5.45 -14.50
N GLY A 77 16.97 6.33 -13.63
CA GLY A 77 16.06 7.41 -14.00
C GLY A 77 14.61 6.98 -14.25
N SER A 78 14.26 5.71 -14.01
CA SER A 78 12.88 5.21 -14.14
C SER A 78 11.94 5.65 -13.02
N GLN A 79 12.46 6.23 -11.94
CA GLN A 79 11.65 6.74 -10.83
C GLN A 79 11.60 8.26 -10.80
N TRP A 80 10.39 8.80 -10.79
CA TRP A 80 10.12 10.22 -10.58
C TRP A 80 9.64 10.50 -9.17
N TYR A 81 9.82 11.76 -8.72
CA TYR A 81 9.40 12.22 -7.40
C TYR A 81 8.66 13.55 -7.52
N PRO A 82 7.54 13.73 -6.78
CA PRO A 82 6.75 14.96 -6.83
C PRO A 82 7.48 16.17 -6.24
N ILE A 83 8.47 15.92 -5.38
CA ILE A 83 9.35 16.92 -4.79
C ILE A 83 10.77 16.63 -5.23
N PRO A 84 11.42 17.51 -6.03
CA PRO A 84 12.76 17.23 -6.59
C PRO A 84 13.82 16.84 -5.57
N PHE A 85 13.73 17.39 -4.35
CA PHE A 85 14.66 17.09 -3.25
C PHE A 85 14.61 15.62 -2.81
N MET A 86 13.52 14.90 -3.05
CA MET A 86 13.39 13.47 -2.71
C MET A 86 14.41 12.59 -3.41
N ARG A 87 14.85 12.96 -4.61
CA ARG A 87 15.90 12.23 -5.36
C ARG A 87 17.23 12.11 -4.61
N ARG A 88 17.46 12.93 -3.59
CA ARG A 88 18.68 12.85 -2.77
C ARG A 88 18.61 11.73 -1.73
N PHE A 89 17.41 11.27 -1.39
CA PHE A 89 17.17 10.33 -0.29
C PHE A 89 16.58 9.01 -0.73
N TYR A 90 16.01 8.96 -1.93
CA TYR A 90 15.33 7.80 -2.49
C TYR A 90 15.96 7.38 -3.81
N PRO A 91 15.89 6.07 -4.18
CA PRO A 91 16.44 5.54 -5.42
C PRO A 91 15.90 6.23 -6.67
N ASP A 92 16.71 6.29 -7.73
CA ASP A 92 16.29 6.77 -9.05
C ASP A 92 15.76 5.65 -9.96
N CYS A 93 15.89 4.38 -9.51
CA CYS A 93 15.35 3.21 -10.19
C CYS A 93 14.00 2.83 -9.57
N GLY A 94 13.02 2.54 -10.42
CA GLY A 94 11.67 2.13 -10.03
C GLY A 94 11.56 0.66 -9.65
N ASN A 95 12.48 0.11 -8.88
CA ASN A 95 12.55 -1.32 -8.54
C ASN A 95 12.17 -1.66 -7.10
N PHE A 96 11.55 -0.74 -6.39
CA PHE A 96 11.11 -0.89 -5.01
C PHE A 96 9.59 -0.80 -4.87
N ILE A 97 9.08 -1.25 -3.74
CA ILE A 97 7.72 -0.97 -3.29
C ILE A 97 7.75 0.14 -2.22
N ALA A 98 6.85 1.09 -2.32
CA ALA A 98 6.75 2.23 -1.39
C ALA A 98 5.61 2.05 -0.39
N LEU A 99 5.87 2.36 0.88
CA LEU A 99 4.85 2.51 1.91
C LEU A 99 4.64 3.98 2.21
N VAL A 100 3.45 4.46 1.99
CA VAL A 100 3.13 5.89 2.11
C VAL A 100 2.06 6.12 3.16
N GLY A 101 2.26 7.09 4.05
CA GLY A 101 1.32 7.40 5.10
C GLY A 101 1.36 8.85 5.56
N ASN A 102 0.42 9.21 6.44
CA ASN A 102 0.44 10.50 7.13
C ASN A 102 1.20 10.41 8.47
N LEU A 103 1.34 11.53 9.17
CA LEU A 103 2.04 11.57 10.46
C LEU A 103 1.43 10.62 11.51
N ARG A 104 0.11 10.49 11.55
CA ARG A 104 -0.59 9.60 12.49
C ARG A 104 -0.22 8.13 12.23
N SER A 105 -0.04 7.78 10.97
CA SER A 105 0.29 6.42 10.54
C SER A 105 1.80 6.14 10.56
N ARG A 106 2.67 7.14 10.78
CA ARG A 106 4.14 7.03 10.64
C ARG A 106 4.73 5.86 11.40
N ARG A 107 4.29 5.63 12.64
CA ARG A 107 4.79 4.51 13.44
C ARG A 107 4.47 3.16 12.80
N MET A 108 3.27 3.02 12.25
CA MET A 108 2.84 1.79 11.57
C MET A 108 3.57 1.61 10.25
N VAL A 109 3.70 2.67 9.44
CA VAL A 109 4.48 2.67 8.19
C VAL A 109 5.90 2.18 8.45
N ARG A 110 6.62 2.77 9.41
CA ARG A 110 7.99 2.34 9.77
C ARG A 110 8.06 0.89 10.22
N ARG A 111 7.09 0.44 11.01
CA ARG A 111 7.05 -0.93 11.52
C ARG A 111 6.85 -1.94 10.39
N ILE A 112 5.89 -1.68 9.50
CA ILE A 112 5.62 -2.56 8.37
C ILE A 112 6.80 -2.54 7.39
N ALA A 113 7.32 -1.36 7.02
CA ALA A 113 8.47 -1.23 6.15
C ALA A 113 9.71 -1.97 6.70
N GLY A 114 9.97 -1.87 8.01
CA GLY A 114 11.03 -2.63 8.66
C GLY A 114 10.88 -4.14 8.52
N CYS A 115 9.67 -4.66 8.80
CA CYS A 115 9.40 -6.09 8.63
C CYS A 115 9.52 -6.54 7.17
N MET A 116 9.09 -5.71 6.22
CA MET A 116 9.22 -6.02 4.78
C MET A 116 10.69 -6.03 4.35
N SER A 117 11.49 -5.05 4.79
CA SER A 117 12.91 -4.95 4.44
C SER A 117 13.73 -6.13 4.99
N GLU A 118 13.38 -6.67 6.16
CA GLU A 118 14.03 -7.88 6.72
C GLU A 118 13.85 -9.12 5.83
N ALA A 119 12.77 -9.18 5.06
CA ALA A 119 12.51 -10.30 4.15
C ALA A 119 13.45 -10.31 2.92
N ARG A 120 14.03 -9.17 2.54
CA ARG A 120 14.97 -8.98 1.42
C ARG A 120 14.48 -9.51 0.05
N ALA A 121 13.17 -9.69 -0.11
CA ALA A 121 12.60 -10.23 -1.35
C ALA A 121 12.28 -9.13 -2.38
N ILE A 122 12.04 -7.91 -1.91
CA ILE A 122 11.81 -6.72 -2.72
C ILE A 122 12.38 -5.50 -1.98
N PRO A 123 13.04 -4.56 -2.65
CA PRO A 123 13.46 -3.30 -2.03
C PRO A 123 12.24 -2.52 -1.51
N VAL A 124 12.37 -1.89 -0.35
CA VAL A 124 11.26 -1.21 0.32
C VAL A 124 11.67 0.21 0.68
N GLU A 125 10.89 1.17 0.22
CA GLU A 125 11.01 2.57 0.61
C GLU A 125 9.78 3.02 1.40
N TRP A 126 9.91 4.07 2.19
CA TRP A 126 8.76 4.58 2.92
C TRP A 126 8.80 6.08 3.14
N ALA A 127 7.62 6.69 3.14
CA ALA A 127 7.44 8.10 3.45
C ALA A 127 6.19 8.32 4.29
N ALA A 128 6.32 9.12 5.36
CA ALA A 128 5.19 9.48 6.20
C ALA A 128 5.39 10.89 6.78
N PHE A 129 5.04 11.90 6.00
CA PHE A 129 5.12 13.30 6.38
C PHE A 129 3.91 14.11 5.89
N PRO A 130 3.67 15.31 6.44
CA PRO A 130 2.53 16.12 6.04
C PRO A 130 2.60 16.51 4.58
N LEU A 131 1.43 16.53 3.93
CA LEU A 131 1.27 17.06 2.56
C LEU A 131 2.17 16.38 1.51
N LEU A 132 2.56 15.11 1.73
CA LEU A 132 3.23 14.35 0.69
C LEU A 132 2.29 14.23 -0.53
N PRO A 133 2.65 14.82 -1.68
CA PRO A 133 1.82 14.70 -2.88
C PRO A 133 1.66 13.23 -3.27
N GLY A 134 0.44 12.85 -3.66
CA GLY A 134 0.13 11.47 -4.01
C GLY A 134 -0.27 10.56 -2.84
N ALA A 135 0.12 10.88 -1.59
CA ALA A 135 -0.14 10.01 -0.44
C ALA A 135 -1.63 9.78 -0.13
N SER A 136 -2.50 10.67 -0.58
CA SER A 136 -3.95 10.59 -0.37
C SER A 136 -4.72 10.09 -1.59
N LEU A 137 -4.04 9.61 -2.62
CA LEU A 137 -4.62 9.24 -3.91
C LEU A 137 -5.18 7.80 -3.94
N SER A 138 -5.63 7.26 -2.81
CA SER A 138 -6.29 5.95 -2.74
C SER A 138 -7.20 5.86 -1.52
N ASP A 139 -7.79 4.71 -1.30
CA ASP A 139 -8.75 4.40 -0.23
C ASP A 139 -8.28 4.72 1.19
N ASN A 140 -6.97 4.76 1.44
CA ASN A 140 -6.38 5.16 2.72
C ASN A 140 -6.82 6.57 3.17
N TRP A 141 -7.07 7.48 2.23
CA TRP A 141 -7.59 8.82 2.52
C TRP A 141 -8.93 8.77 3.26
N SER A 142 -9.82 7.90 2.86
CA SER A 142 -11.14 7.72 3.47
C SER A 142 -11.05 7.38 4.95
N PHE A 143 -10.10 6.53 5.32
CA PHE A 143 -9.83 6.14 6.70
C PHE A 143 -9.14 7.26 7.50
N TRP A 144 -8.24 8.03 6.88
CA TRP A 144 -7.65 9.22 7.52
C TRP A 144 -8.71 10.25 7.89
N LYS A 145 -9.72 10.44 7.03
CA LYS A 145 -10.85 11.36 7.31
C LYS A 145 -11.66 10.96 8.53
N GLU A 146 -11.72 9.69 8.84
CA GLU A 146 -12.40 9.16 10.04
C GLU A 146 -11.43 8.99 11.23
N GLY A 147 -10.18 9.41 11.09
CA GLY A 147 -9.20 9.37 12.15
C GLY A 147 -8.56 7.99 12.38
N TYR A 148 -8.74 7.04 11.48
CA TYR A 148 -8.07 5.75 11.55
C TYR A 148 -6.64 5.81 11.02
N PRO A 149 -5.70 5.04 11.60
CA PRO A 149 -4.41 4.80 10.99
C PRO A 149 -4.56 4.05 9.67
N ALA A 150 -4.01 4.60 8.60
CA ALA A 150 -4.02 3.95 7.30
C ALA A 150 -2.74 4.27 6.53
N LEU A 151 -2.33 3.37 5.67
CA LEU A 151 -1.20 3.55 4.76
C LEU A 151 -1.52 2.96 3.39
N MET A 152 -0.78 3.39 2.40
CA MET A 152 -0.83 2.90 1.04
C MET A 152 0.47 2.16 0.74
N ILE A 153 0.38 1.01 0.09
CA ILE A 153 1.50 0.25 -0.49
C ILE A 153 1.38 0.39 -2.01
N THR A 154 2.41 0.91 -2.65
CA THR A 154 2.34 1.28 -4.08
C THR A 154 3.70 1.13 -4.77
N ASP A 155 3.67 0.84 -6.07
CA ASP A 155 4.81 0.98 -6.95
C ASP A 155 5.08 2.43 -7.36
N THR A 156 4.29 3.38 -6.83
CA THR A 156 4.30 4.82 -7.10
C THR A 156 3.52 5.27 -8.34
N ALA A 157 2.80 4.37 -9.01
CA ALA A 157 1.85 4.68 -10.08
C ALA A 157 2.43 5.60 -11.18
N PHE A 158 1.77 6.71 -11.47
CA PHE A 158 2.16 7.68 -12.50
C PHE A 158 3.56 8.31 -12.33
N LEU A 159 4.19 8.14 -11.18
CA LEU A 159 5.58 8.58 -10.95
C LEU A 159 6.60 7.59 -11.53
N ARG A 160 6.14 6.45 -12.03
CA ARG A 160 6.97 5.38 -12.59
C ARG A 160 6.40 4.83 -13.90
N ASN A 161 5.10 4.46 -13.91
CA ASN A 161 4.44 3.87 -15.06
C ASN A 161 4.09 4.93 -16.12
N PRO A 162 4.75 4.94 -17.30
CA PRO A 162 4.43 5.88 -18.37
C PRO A 162 3.08 5.57 -19.04
N HIS A 163 2.51 4.40 -18.78
CA HIS A 163 1.24 3.94 -19.35
C HIS A 163 0.05 4.09 -18.40
N TYR A 164 0.28 4.69 -17.22
CA TYR A 164 -0.76 4.90 -16.23
C TYR A 164 -2.02 5.53 -16.81
N HIS A 165 -3.17 4.86 -16.67
CA HIS A 165 -4.47 5.23 -17.25
C HIS A 165 -4.47 5.37 -18.79
N ALA A 166 -3.58 4.68 -19.48
CA ALA A 166 -3.46 4.69 -20.94
C ALA A 166 -3.73 3.31 -21.56
N ALA A 167 -4.04 3.25 -22.84
CA ALA A 167 -4.34 2.00 -23.54
C ALA A 167 -3.23 0.94 -23.50
N PRO A 168 -1.92 1.30 -23.43
CA PRO A 168 -0.85 0.32 -23.28
C PRO A 168 -0.66 -0.25 -21.85
N ASP A 169 -1.46 0.18 -20.87
CA ASP A 169 -1.44 -0.38 -19.51
C ASP A 169 -2.15 -1.74 -19.50
N LEU A 170 -1.41 -2.76 -19.89
CA LEU A 170 -1.90 -4.12 -20.13
C LEU A 170 -1.39 -5.09 -19.08
N PRO A 171 -2.09 -6.21 -18.82
CA PRO A 171 -1.61 -7.25 -17.90
C PRO A 171 -0.21 -7.77 -18.23
N GLU A 172 0.17 -7.81 -19.50
CA GLU A 172 1.47 -8.27 -19.97
C GLU A 172 2.64 -7.33 -19.59
N THR A 173 2.35 -6.10 -19.15
CA THR A 173 3.36 -5.15 -18.68
C THR A 173 3.68 -5.31 -17.20
N LEU A 174 2.92 -6.14 -16.48
CA LEU A 174 3.10 -6.36 -15.05
C LEU A 174 4.27 -7.29 -14.75
N ASP A 175 5.04 -6.97 -13.71
CA ASP A 175 6.09 -7.82 -13.15
C ASP A 175 5.49 -8.80 -12.14
N TYR A 176 5.01 -9.93 -12.63
CA TYR A 176 4.37 -10.97 -11.81
C TYR A 176 5.32 -11.59 -10.78
N GLU A 177 6.63 -11.63 -11.05
CA GLU A 177 7.61 -12.17 -10.10
C GLU A 177 7.72 -11.26 -8.88
N ARG A 178 7.81 -9.95 -9.08
CA ARG A 178 7.83 -8.97 -7.98
C ARG A 178 6.49 -8.87 -7.27
N MET A 179 5.38 -9.01 -7.98
CA MET A 179 4.06 -9.11 -7.35
C MET A 179 3.95 -10.34 -6.45
N ALA A 180 4.43 -11.51 -6.90
CA ALA A 180 4.47 -12.71 -6.07
C ALA A 180 5.39 -12.55 -4.85
N ALA A 181 6.56 -11.92 -5.02
CA ALA A 181 7.44 -11.58 -3.91
C ALA A 181 6.75 -10.64 -2.89
N LEU A 182 5.98 -9.66 -3.37
CA LEU A 182 5.18 -8.78 -2.51
C LEU A 182 4.14 -9.56 -1.69
N VAL A 183 3.42 -10.51 -2.31
CA VAL A 183 2.47 -11.39 -1.60
C VAL A 183 3.17 -12.16 -0.47
N ILE A 184 4.31 -12.80 -0.76
CA ILE A 184 5.09 -13.56 0.23
C ILE A 184 5.52 -12.68 1.39
N VAL A 185 6.00 -11.47 1.10
CA VAL A 185 6.46 -10.51 2.12
C VAL A 185 5.29 -10.03 2.97
N LEU A 186 4.16 -9.68 2.36
CA LEU A 186 2.98 -9.22 3.08
C LEU A 186 2.35 -10.33 3.94
N ASP A 187 2.28 -11.56 3.44
CA ASP A 187 1.85 -12.71 4.24
C ASP A 187 2.71 -12.84 5.50
N ARG A 188 4.03 -12.83 5.36
CA ARG A 188 4.98 -12.90 6.48
C ARG A 188 4.77 -11.75 7.46
N VAL A 189 4.65 -10.51 6.96
CA VAL A 189 4.44 -9.32 7.79
C VAL A 189 3.14 -9.41 8.59
N ILE A 190 2.06 -9.83 7.95
CA ILE A 190 0.76 -10.01 8.61
C ILE A 190 0.86 -11.03 9.74
N ARG A 191 1.49 -12.18 9.50
CA ARG A 191 1.71 -13.23 10.53
C ARG A 191 2.55 -12.72 11.71
N ILE A 192 3.59 -11.96 11.45
CA ILE A 192 4.47 -11.41 12.50
C ILE A 192 3.73 -10.34 13.32
N LEU A 193 3.04 -9.41 12.66
CA LEU A 193 2.46 -8.27 13.34
C LEU A 193 1.19 -8.59 14.10
N TRP A 194 0.43 -9.57 13.65
CA TRP A 194 -0.91 -9.88 14.20
C TRP A 194 -1.09 -11.33 14.65
N GLY A 195 -0.10 -12.21 14.42
CA GLY A 195 -0.12 -13.61 14.84
C GLY A 195 0.64 -13.91 16.14
N GLY A 196 1.20 -12.90 16.81
CA GLY A 196 1.99 -13.12 18.02
C GLY A 196 3.40 -13.70 17.77
N GLY A 197 3.87 -13.68 16.53
CA GLY A 197 5.21 -14.11 16.15
C GLY A 197 6.32 -13.19 16.66
N PRO A 198 7.60 -13.53 16.38
CA PRO A 198 8.75 -12.73 16.80
C PRO A 198 8.63 -11.28 16.30
N LYS A 199 9.01 -10.33 17.16
CA LYS A 199 8.92 -8.89 16.82
C LYS A 199 9.95 -8.55 15.74
N CYS A 200 9.52 -7.92 14.64
CA CYS A 200 10.46 -7.28 13.72
C CYS A 200 11.25 -6.17 14.42
N ASN A 201 12.52 -6.07 14.14
CA ASN A 201 13.34 -4.94 14.56
C ASN A 201 12.87 -3.69 13.81
N LEU A 202 12.72 -2.57 14.53
CA LEU A 202 12.49 -1.28 13.90
C LEU A 202 13.78 -0.91 13.16
N VAL A 203 13.72 -0.75 11.84
CA VAL A 203 14.82 -0.18 11.06
C VAL A 203 15.16 1.18 11.67
N GLY A 204 16.42 1.39 11.93
CA GLY A 204 16.96 2.56 12.63
C GLY A 204 16.52 3.91 12.03
N GLN A 205 16.75 4.91 12.82
CA GLN A 205 16.49 6.33 12.58
C GLN A 205 17.12 6.84 11.29
#